data_60e2c10a01942d2934d565d2af624266
#
_entry.id   60e2c10a01942d2934d565d2af624266
#
_cell.length_a   1.000
_cell.length_b   1.000
_cell.length_c   1.000
_cell.angle_alpha   90.00
_cell.angle_beta   90.00
_cell.angle_gamma   90.00
#
_symmetry.space_group_name_H-M   'P 1'
#
loop_
_entity.id
_entity.type
_entity.pdbx_description
1 polymer ?
#
loop_
_entity_poly.entity_id
_entity_poly.type
_entity_poly.pdbx_seq_one_letter_code
_entity_poly.pdbx_strand_id
1 'polypeptide(L)'
;AMKNLERVQIADQAKKFPGQLSGGQQQRSALARALCMEPKIMLFDEPTSALDPEMIKEVLDSMVDLAKAGMTMIVVTHEMGFAKEVADNMIFMDEGRIVEKAKTKDFFDNPKSDRTKLFLSQIL
;
A
#
# COMPACT_ATOMS: atom_id res chain seq x y z
N ALA A 1 0.19 -7.69 -20.63
CA ALA A 1 -0.47 -6.45 -20.17
C ALA A 1 -1.88 -6.73 -19.62
N MET A 2 -2.84 -7.30 -20.41
CA MET A 2 -4.24 -7.53 -19.96
C MET A 2 -4.33 -8.27 -18.64
N LYS A 3 -3.64 -9.40 -18.46
CA LYS A 3 -3.59 -10.16 -17.20
C LYS A 3 -3.25 -9.28 -15.98
N ASN A 4 -2.37 -8.29 -16.14
CA ASN A 4 -2.01 -7.39 -15.03
C ASN A 4 -3.06 -6.31 -14.78
N LEU A 5 -3.78 -5.87 -15.82
CA LEU A 5 -4.95 -5.00 -15.66
C LEU A 5 -6.11 -5.72 -14.95
N GLU A 6 -6.30 -7.01 -15.24
CA GLU A 6 -7.27 -7.87 -14.52
C GLU A 6 -6.89 -8.00 -13.04
N ARG A 7 -5.61 -8.23 -12.73
CA ARG A 7 -5.12 -8.34 -11.34
C ARG A 7 -5.37 -7.10 -10.49
N VAL A 8 -5.39 -5.93 -11.12
CA VAL A 8 -5.68 -4.65 -10.44
C VAL A 8 -7.08 -4.11 -10.74
N GLN A 9 -7.95 -4.96 -11.27
CA GLN A 9 -9.39 -4.71 -11.46
C GLN A 9 -9.72 -3.48 -12.32
N ILE A 10 -8.95 -3.24 -13.42
CA ILE A 10 -9.20 -2.16 -14.39
C ILE A 10 -9.11 -2.63 -15.84
N ALA A 11 -9.32 -3.91 -16.12
CA ALA A 11 -9.23 -4.45 -17.48
C ALA A 11 -10.25 -3.80 -18.45
N ASP A 12 -11.41 -3.42 -17.96
CA ASP A 12 -12.46 -2.70 -18.68
C ASP A 12 -12.02 -1.30 -19.16
N GLN A 13 -11.01 -0.72 -18.50
CA GLN A 13 -10.45 0.59 -18.84
C GLN A 13 -9.28 0.53 -19.84
N ALA A 14 -8.90 -0.66 -20.34
CA ALA A 14 -7.69 -0.88 -21.14
C ALA A 14 -7.58 -0.04 -22.43
N LYS A 15 -8.70 0.44 -22.97
CA LYS A 15 -8.75 1.25 -24.20
C LYS A 15 -8.80 2.76 -23.93
N LYS A 16 -8.84 3.18 -22.68
CA LYS A 16 -8.90 4.60 -22.30
C LYS A 16 -7.51 5.23 -22.21
N PHE A 17 -7.46 6.51 -22.53
CA PHE A 17 -6.27 7.33 -22.28
C PHE A 17 -6.19 7.76 -20.80
N PRO A 18 -4.98 8.06 -20.28
CA PRO A 18 -4.81 8.46 -18.88
C PRO A 18 -5.74 9.58 -18.40
N GLY A 19 -5.99 10.60 -19.22
CA GLY A 19 -6.89 11.70 -18.88
C GLY A 19 -8.37 11.32 -18.78
N GLN A 20 -8.74 10.10 -19.16
CA GLN A 20 -10.10 9.57 -19.07
C GLN A 20 -10.28 8.64 -17.85
N LEU A 21 -9.22 8.45 -17.06
CA LEU A 21 -9.20 7.61 -15.89
C LEU A 21 -9.32 8.45 -14.62
N SER A 22 -10.02 7.94 -13.60
CA SER A 22 -9.98 8.51 -12.25
C SER A 22 -8.58 8.39 -11.65
N GLY A 23 -8.27 9.15 -10.60
CA GLY A 23 -7.00 9.07 -9.89
C GLY A 23 -6.67 7.64 -9.43
N GLY A 24 -7.63 6.95 -8.84
CA GLY A 24 -7.49 5.56 -8.42
C GLY A 24 -7.25 4.60 -9.59
N GLN A 25 -7.92 4.80 -10.73
CA GLN A 25 -7.69 4.03 -11.95
C GLN A 25 -6.29 4.28 -12.53
N GLN A 26 -5.82 5.54 -12.51
CA GLN A 26 -4.46 5.87 -12.94
C GLN A 26 -3.42 5.19 -12.04
N GLN A 27 -3.63 5.19 -10.71
CA GLN A 27 -2.75 4.53 -9.75
C GLN A 27 -2.73 3.01 -9.97
N ARG A 28 -3.88 2.38 -10.15
CA ARG A 28 -3.96 0.95 -10.49
C ARG A 28 -3.34 0.63 -11.86
N SER A 29 -3.44 1.53 -12.83
CA SER A 29 -2.73 1.41 -14.11
C SER A 29 -1.20 1.46 -13.94
N ALA A 30 -0.71 2.36 -13.09
CA ALA A 30 0.71 2.41 -12.74
C ALA A 30 1.18 1.12 -12.05
N LEU A 31 0.34 0.56 -11.17
CA LEU A 31 0.57 -0.73 -10.51
C LEU A 31 0.64 -1.88 -11.53
N ALA A 32 -0.32 -1.96 -12.47
CA ALA A 32 -0.31 -2.95 -13.54
C ALA A 32 0.95 -2.84 -14.42
N ARG A 33 1.40 -1.61 -14.71
CA ARG A 33 2.62 -1.34 -15.46
C ARG A 33 3.86 -1.87 -14.72
N ALA A 34 3.95 -1.62 -13.41
CA ALA A 34 5.04 -2.14 -12.59
C ALA A 34 5.07 -3.68 -12.56
N LEU A 35 3.90 -4.31 -12.47
CA LEU A 35 3.76 -5.77 -12.53
C LEU A 35 4.19 -6.38 -13.88
N CYS A 36 4.15 -5.63 -14.98
CA CYS A 36 4.63 -6.10 -16.28
C CYS A 36 6.16 -6.32 -16.32
N MET A 37 6.90 -5.74 -15.37
CA MET A 37 8.34 -5.96 -15.22
C MET A 37 8.67 -7.27 -14.48
N GLU A 38 7.64 -7.99 -14.00
CA GLU A 38 7.77 -9.22 -13.20
C GLU A 38 8.73 -9.05 -12.00
N PRO A 39 8.54 -8.00 -11.19
CA PRO A 39 9.47 -7.68 -10.11
C PRO A 39 9.43 -8.73 -9.01
N LYS A 40 10.59 -8.99 -8.40
CA LYS A 40 10.68 -9.81 -7.18
C LYS A 40 10.25 -9.05 -5.93
N ILE A 41 10.44 -7.73 -5.92
CA ILE A 41 10.09 -6.83 -4.82
C ILE A 41 9.47 -5.58 -5.42
N MET A 42 8.37 -5.11 -4.85
CA MET A 42 7.74 -3.83 -5.20
C MET A 42 7.93 -2.82 -4.08
N LEU A 43 8.26 -1.59 -4.46
CA LEU A 43 8.42 -0.47 -3.54
C LEU A 43 7.28 0.52 -3.77
N PHE A 44 6.60 0.91 -2.69
CA PHE A 44 5.53 1.89 -2.70
C PHE A 44 5.86 3.03 -1.75
N ASP A 45 5.77 4.24 -2.26
CA ASP A 45 5.96 5.46 -1.47
C ASP A 45 4.65 6.24 -1.47
N GLU A 46 3.90 6.15 -0.36
CA GLU A 46 2.59 6.77 -0.15
C GLU A 46 1.63 6.66 -1.36
N PRO A 47 1.27 5.45 -1.80
CA PRO A 47 0.52 5.24 -3.04
C PRO A 47 -0.88 5.84 -3.05
N THR A 48 -1.38 6.29 -1.89
CA THR A 48 -2.75 6.84 -1.72
C THR A 48 -2.78 8.33 -1.38
N SER A 49 -1.62 8.98 -1.16
CA SER A 49 -1.54 10.35 -0.62
C SER A 49 -2.20 11.44 -1.49
N ALA A 50 -2.32 11.20 -2.79
CA ALA A 50 -2.92 12.15 -3.75
C ALA A 50 -4.33 11.74 -4.21
N LEU A 51 -4.99 10.83 -3.49
CA LEU A 51 -6.28 10.28 -3.87
C LEU A 51 -7.39 10.75 -2.93
N ASP A 52 -8.60 10.89 -3.48
CA ASP A 52 -9.81 11.09 -2.70
C ASP A 52 -10.13 9.82 -1.88
N PRO A 53 -10.79 9.95 -0.70
CA PRO A 53 -11.09 8.82 0.19
C PRO A 53 -11.81 7.65 -0.49
N GLU A 54 -12.69 7.94 -1.44
CA GLU A 54 -13.42 6.89 -2.19
C GLU A 54 -12.49 6.04 -3.07
N MET A 55 -11.42 6.66 -3.60
CA MET A 55 -10.46 5.99 -4.49
C MET A 55 -9.36 5.24 -3.72
N ILE A 56 -9.07 5.65 -2.48
CA ILE A 56 -8.06 5.03 -1.61
C ILE A 56 -8.36 3.54 -1.45
N LYS A 57 -9.62 3.21 -1.11
CA LYS A 57 -10.04 1.83 -0.88
C LYS A 57 -9.75 0.93 -2.07
N GLU A 58 -10.07 1.33 -3.30
CA GLU A 58 -9.86 0.53 -4.51
C GLU A 58 -8.39 0.21 -4.77
N VAL A 59 -7.50 1.18 -4.48
CA VAL A 59 -6.04 0.99 -4.62
C VAL A 59 -5.52 0.06 -3.54
N LEU A 60 -5.94 0.25 -2.29
CA LEU A 60 -5.54 -0.61 -1.17
C LEU A 60 -6.03 -2.05 -1.35
N ASP A 61 -7.29 -2.26 -1.79
CA ASP A 61 -7.83 -3.58 -2.08
C ASP A 61 -6.96 -4.32 -3.13
N SER A 62 -6.53 -3.61 -4.19
CA SER A 62 -5.61 -4.19 -5.19
C SER A 62 -4.23 -4.54 -4.59
N MET A 63 -3.72 -3.75 -3.65
CA MET A 63 -2.46 -4.05 -2.96
C MET A 63 -2.61 -5.22 -1.97
N VAL A 64 -3.76 -5.34 -1.30
CA VAL A 64 -4.10 -6.50 -0.46
C VAL A 64 -4.09 -7.79 -1.29
N ASP A 65 -4.71 -7.77 -2.48
CA ASP A 65 -4.73 -8.92 -3.39
C ASP A 65 -3.31 -9.32 -3.82
N LEU A 66 -2.43 -8.35 -4.08
CA LEU A 66 -1.02 -8.63 -4.40
C LEU A 66 -0.26 -9.23 -3.22
N ALA A 67 -0.48 -8.73 -2.00
CA ALA A 67 0.11 -9.29 -0.79
C ALA A 67 -0.33 -10.74 -0.58
N LYS A 68 -1.63 -11.02 -0.68
CA LYS A 68 -2.20 -12.37 -0.58
C LYS A 68 -1.69 -13.32 -1.67
N ALA A 69 -1.36 -12.78 -2.85
CA ALA A 69 -0.73 -13.54 -3.93
C ALA A 69 0.78 -13.79 -3.73
N GLY A 70 1.36 -13.37 -2.60
CA GLY A 70 2.76 -13.62 -2.23
C GLY A 70 3.76 -12.61 -2.80
N MET A 71 3.31 -11.44 -3.25
CA MET A 71 4.21 -10.37 -3.70
C MET A 71 4.98 -9.79 -2.51
N THR A 72 6.30 -9.79 -2.59
CA THR A 72 7.14 -9.09 -1.61
C THR A 72 7.06 -7.59 -1.84
N MET A 73 6.68 -6.84 -0.80
CA MET A 73 6.48 -5.39 -0.89
C MET A 73 7.15 -4.66 0.27
N ILE A 74 7.67 -3.47 -0.02
CA ILE A 74 8.01 -2.47 0.99
C ILE A 74 7.10 -1.28 0.73
N VAL A 75 6.32 -0.88 1.73
CA VAL A 75 5.29 0.15 1.58
C VAL A 75 5.49 1.22 2.63
N VAL A 76 5.69 2.46 2.19
CA VAL A 76 5.57 3.66 3.03
C VAL A 76 4.10 4.09 2.98
N THR A 77 3.44 4.14 4.12
CA THR A 77 2.01 4.46 4.18
C THR A 77 1.62 5.00 5.56
N HIS A 78 0.57 5.80 5.58
CA HIS A 78 -0.14 6.21 6.79
C HIS A 78 -1.47 5.45 6.96
N GLU A 79 -1.80 4.53 6.06
CA GLU A 79 -3.00 3.69 6.10
C GLU A 79 -2.80 2.53 7.08
N MET A 80 -3.00 2.78 8.38
CA MET A 80 -2.72 1.78 9.42
C MET A 80 -3.63 0.56 9.36
N GLY A 81 -4.87 0.71 8.90
CA GLY A 81 -5.78 -0.41 8.66
C GLY A 81 -5.23 -1.39 7.62
N PHE A 82 -4.75 -0.88 6.50
CA PHE A 82 -4.09 -1.67 5.46
C PHE A 82 -2.82 -2.33 5.99
N ALA A 83 -1.95 -1.57 6.65
CA ALA A 83 -0.70 -2.09 7.20
C ALA A 83 -0.96 -3.23 8.21
N LYS A 84 -1.97 -3.10 9.07
CA LYS A 84 -2.37 -4.14 10.04
C LYS A 84 -2.86 -5.41 9.36
N GLU A 85 -3.54 -5.29 8.22
CA GLU A 85 -4.09 -6.44 7.48
C GLU A 85 -3.00 -7.25 6.76
N VAL A 86 -2.03 -6.58 6.13
CA VAL A 86 -1.14 -7.26 5.16
C VAL A 86 0.33 -7.31 5.55
N ALA A 87 0.80 -6.44 6.45
CA ALA A 87 2.22 -6.39 6.76
C ALA A 87 2.66 -7.51 7.71
N ASP A 88 3.77 -8.17 7.39
CA ASP A 88 4.42 -9.10 8.30
C ASP A 88 5.23 -8.37 9.39
N ASN A 89 5.83 -7.25 9.02
CA ASN A 89 6.69 -6.46 9.89
C ASN A 89 6.37 -4.97 9.69
N MET A 90 6.45 -4.22 10.78
CA MET A 90 6.32 -2.77 10.81
C MET A 90 7.65 -2.12 11.16
N ILE A 91 7.93 -1.01 10.52
CA ILE A 91 9.07 -0.14 10.83
C ILE A 91 8.52 1.27 11.00
N PHE A 92 8.64 1.82 12.20
CA PHE A 92 8.30 3.20 12.49
C PHE A 92 9.54 4.08 12.41
N MET A 93 9.45 5.12 11.61
CA MET A 93 10.54 6.09 11.43
C MET A 93 10.09 7.47 11.88
N ASP A 94 10.98 8.19 12.54
CA ASP A 94 10.81 9.58 12.94
C ASP A 94 12.14 10.31 12.85
N GLU A 95 12.14 11.56 12.40
CA GLU A 95 13.35 12.39 12.21
C GLU A 95 14.49 11.66 11.45
N GLY A 96 14.13 10.89 10.42
CA GLY A 96 15.10 10.15 9.59
C GLY A 96 15.74 8.94 10.27
N ARG A 97 15.21 8.49 11.41
CA ARG A 97 15.72 7.35 12.18
C ARG A 97 14.66 6.29 12.38
N ILE A 98 15.09 5.03 12.45
CA ILE A 98 14.22 3.92 12.85
C ILE A 98 14.01 4.00 14.36
N VAL A 99 12.78 4.27 14.77
CA VAL A 99 12.36 4.35 16.19
C VAL A 99 12.01 2.97 16.71
N GLU A 100 11.26 2.19 15.92
CA GLU A 100 10.85 0.85 16.29
C GLU A 100 10.71 -0.05 15.06
N LYS A 101 11.10 -1.33 15.23
CA LYS A 101 10.85 -2.40 14.27
C LYS A 101 10.30 -3.59 15.01
N ALA A 102 9.15 -4.10 14.59
CA ALA A 102 8.48 -5.23 15.23
C ALA A 102 7.64 -6.03 14.22
N LYS A 103 7.20 -7.23 14.62
CA LYS A 103 6.11 -7.93 13.94
C LYS A 103 4.84 -7.09 14.05
N THR A 104 4.00 -7.13 13.01
CA THR A 104 2.79 -6.30 12.94
C THR A 104 1.93 -6.44 14.20
N LYS A 105 1.67 -7.66 14.66
CA LYS A 105 0.91 -7.87 15.89
C LYS A 105 1.53 -7.17 17.10
N ASP A 106 2.84 -7.35 17.31
CA ASP A 106 3.54 -6.74 18.46
C ASP A 106 3.57 -5.22 18.36
N PHE A 107 3.72 -4.69 17.15
CA PHE A 107 3.74 -3.25 16.89
C PHE A 107 2.44 -2.57 17.30
N PHE A 108 1.28 -3.18 17.03
CA PHE A 108 -0.03 -2.62 17.37
C PHE A 108 -0.48 -2.95 18.80
N ASP A 109 -0.23 -4.16 19.27
CA ASP A 109 -0.76 -4.64 20.56
C ASP A 109 0.17 -4.29 21.72
N ASN A 110 1.49 -4.19 21.49
CA ASN A 110 2.48 -3.96 22.54
C ASN A 110 3.69 -3.14 22.06
N PRO A 111 3.47 -1.90 21.58
CA PRO A 111 4.54 -1.01 21.13
C PRO A 111 5.52 -0.72 22.29
N LYS A 112 6.81 -0.77 22.00
CA LYS A 112 7.88 -0.60 23.02
C LYS A 112 8.27 0.85 23.21
N SER A 113 8.42 1.59 22.10
CA SER A 113 8.79 2.99 22.13
C SER A 113 7.63 3.89 22.58
N ASP A 114 7.89 4.83 23.47
CA ASP A 114 6.87 5.82 23.86
C ASP A 114 6.45 6.71 22.67
N ARG A 115 7.37 6.94 21.73
CA ARG A 115 7.07 7.67 20.51
C ARG A 115 6.13 6.90 19.60
N THR A 116 6.29 5.58 19.49
CA THR A 116 5.36 4.68 18.76
C THR A 116 3.98 4.66 19.44
N LYS A 117 3.93 4.57 20.76
CA LYS A 117 2.66 4.61 21.52
C LYS A 117 1.91 5.90 21.28
N LEU A 118 2.63 7.04 21.35
CA LEU A 118 2.02 8.36 21.07
C LEU A 118 1.48 8.42 19.64
N PHE A 119 2.25 7.99 18.64
CA PHE A 119 1.82 7.95 17.25
C PHE A 119 0.55 7.12 17.06
N LEU A 120 0.53 5.89 17.58
CA LEU A 120 -0.64 5.01 17.46
C LEU A 120 -1.87 5.57 18.16
N SER A 121 -1.71 6.22 19.31
CA SER A 121 -2.84 6.83 20.03
C SER A 121 -3.49 8.02 19.32
N GLN A 122 -2.82 8.60 18.34
CA GLN A 122 -3.35 9.72 17.54
C GLN A 122 -4.09 9.25 16.28
N ILE A 123 -3.88 8.01 15.85
CA ILE A 123 -4.39 7.50 14.57
C ILE A 123 -5.46 6.43 14.77
N LEU A 124 -5.41 5.68 15.87
CA LEU A 124 -6.37 4.64 16.24
C LEU A 124 -7.37 5.15 17.27
#